data_2834ffcc8dd26e6875d8175808d296f1
#
_entry.id   2834ffcc8dd26e6875d8175808d296f1
#
_cell.length_a   1.000
_cell.length_b   1.000
_cell.length_c   1.000
_cell.angle_alpha   90.00
_cell.angle_beta   90.00
_cell.angle_gamma   90.00
#
_symmetry.space_group_name_H-M   'P 1'
#
loop_
_entity.id
_entity.type
_entity.pdbx_description
1 polymer ?
#
loop_
_entity_poly.entity_id
_entity_poly.type
_entity_poly.pdbx_seq_one_letter_code
_entity_poly.pdbx_strand_id
1 'polypeptide(L)'
;MNQLFQHNNDLKDIIENGHIEVLRSAVDLDSIDLVLRECLSLEEMREAGSFFTGQNLATKLIKSFNEAITLDSVVLDPTCGAGNLLIECSRMLGVHKNLSCTLKSWGKVLQGYDLHSPFVEATKLRLVIEALNRGVKKDCSVEQALLYFTHIQVKDTLLVCAEELKGVTHVVLNPPFSSWISPQVHYWKKGKVNAAGLIMDHYLRNLPKGCLISAILPDVLRSG
;
A
#
# COMPACT_ATOMS: atom_id res chain seq x y z
N MET A 1 2.74 -6.30 17.14
CA MET A 1 3.32 -4.93 16.89
C MET A 1 4.82 -4.81 17.20
N ASN A 2 5.34 -5.25 18.36
CA ASN A 2 6.78 -5.17 18.65
C ASN A 2 7.69 -5.89 17.63
N GLN A 3 7.26 -7.04 17.13
CA GLN A 3 7.99 -7.79 16.10
C GLN A 3 8.01 -7.07 14.75
N LEU A 4 6.98 -6.31 14.41
CA LEU A 4 6.94 -5.52 13.18
C LEU A 4 7.91 -4.32 13.24
N PHE A 5 8.12 -3.73 14.43
CA PHE A 5 9.18 -2.74 14.61
C PHE A 5 10.58 -3.37 14.42
N GLN A 6 10.80 -4.61 14.93
CA GLN A 6 12.04 -5.30 14.67
C GLN A 6 12.25 -5.57 13.18
N HIS A 7 11.22 -6.05 12.49
CA HIS A 7 11.26 -6.23 11.04
C HIS A 7 11.64 -4.94 10.29
N ASN A 8 11.11 -3.78 10.70
CA ASN A 8 11.48 -2.50 10.10
C ASN A 8 12.95 -2.15 10.34
N ASN A 9 13.52 -2.49 11.50
CA ASN A 9 14.96 -2.32 11.75
C ASN A 9 15.79 -3.23 10.84
N ASP A 10 15.35 -4.47 10.63
CA ASP A 10 16.01 -5.39 9.70
C ASP A 10 15.95 -4.86 8.25
N LEU A 11 14.83 -4.24 7.84
CA LEU A 11 14.72 -3.58 6.54
C LEU A 11 15.69 -2.38 6.41
N LYS A 12 15.88 -1.59 7.48
CA LYS A 12 16.89 -0.50 7.50
C LYS A 12 18.29 -1.05 7.34
N ASP A 13 18.63 -2.12 8.04
CA ASP A 13 19.91 -2.80 7.92
C ASP A 13 20.14 -3.33 6.49
N ILE A 14 19.13 -3.88 5.86
CA ILE A 14 19.15 -4.32 4.45
C ILE A 14 19.45 -3.15 3.51
N ILE A 15 18.88 -1.98 3.73
CA ILE A 15 19.14 -0.78 2.91
C ILE A 15 20.59 -0.30 3.12
N GLU A 16 21.10 -0.39 4.33
CA GLU A 16 22.45 0.09 4.63
C GLU A 16 23.55 -0.88 4.15
N ASN A 17 23.36 -2.17 4.36
CA ASN A 17 24.40 -3.20 4.26
C ASN A 17 24.03 -4.40 3.36
N GLY A 18 22.82 -4.43 2.81
CA GLY A 18 22.29 -5.60 2.12
C GLY A 18 22.95 -5.85 0.75
N HIS A 19 23.15 -7.13 0.44
CA HIS A 19 23.48 -7.60 -0.90
C HIS A 19 22.21 -7.76 -1.76
N ILE A 20 22.37 -7.79 -3.08
CA ILE A 20 21.26 -7.79 -4.05
C ILE A 20 20.25 -8.93 -3.82
N GLU A 21 20.68 -10.09 -3.38
CA GLU A 21 19.79 -11.23 -3.10
C GLU A 21 18.88 -10.95 -1.89
N VAL A 22 19.39 -10.29 -0.86
CA VAL A 22 18.63 -9.88 0.32
C VAL A 22 17.63 -8.77 -0.04
N LEU A 23 18.04 -7.82 -0.89
CA LEU A 23 17.13 -6.80 -1.43
C LEU A 23 15.94 -7.43 -2.17
N ARG A 24 16.19 -8.43 -3.01
CA ARG A 24 15.13 -9.16 -3.74
C ARG A 24 14.15 -9.85 -2.81
N SER A 25 14.65 -10.55 -1.80
CA SER A 25 13.81 -11.23 -0.81
C SER A 25 12.91 -10.27 -0.05
N ALA A 26 13.41 -9.09 0.33
CA ALA A 26 12.66 -8.09 1.10
C ALA A 26 11.51 -7.43 0.31
N VAL A 27 11.55 -7.46 -1.04
CA VAL A 27 10.49 -6.94 -1.91
C VAL A 27 9.69 -8.02 -2.62
N ASP A 28 9.98 -9.28 -2.34
CA ASP A 28 9.14 -10.40 -2.75
C ASP A 28 7.78 -10.32 -2.04
N LEU A 29 6.69 -10.26 -2.82
CA LEU A 29 5.35 -10.06 -2.26
C LEU A 29 4.78 -11.31 -1.61
N ASP A 30 5.28 -12.49 -1.96
CA ASP A 30 4.85 -13.76 -1.36
C ASP A 30 5.61 -14.03 -0.05
N SER A 31 6.89 -13.63 0.03
CA SER A 31 7.73 -13.81 1.23
C SER A 31 7.29 -12.96 2.40
N ILE A 32 6.83 -11.73 2.16
CA ILE A 32 6.42 -10.82 3.24
C ILE A 32 5.21 -11.35 4.02
N ASP A 33 4.31 -12.08 3.37
CA ASP A 33 3.15 -12.70 4.02
C ASP A 33 3.59 -13.70 5.10
N LEU A 34 4.65 -14.46 4.86
CA LEU A 34 5.22 -15.40 5.83
C LEU A 34 5.82 -14.66 7.03
N VAL A 35 6.65 -13.63 6.79
CA VAL A 35 7.25 -12.82 7.84
C VAL A 35 6.18 -12.15 8.71
N LEU A 36 5.13 -11.61 8.11
CA LEU A 36 4.08 -10.92 8.84
C LEU A 36 3.19 -11.89 9.63
N ARG A 37 2.99 -13.13 9.15
CA ARG A 37 2.33 -14.20 9.91
C ARG A 37 3.15 -14.65 11.13
N GLU A 38 4.46 -14.55 11.07
CA GLU A 38 5.32 -14.78 12.23
C GLU A 38 5.31 -13.59 13.20
N CYS A 39 5.17 -12.37 12.67
CA CYS A 39 5.17 -11.12 13.45
C CYS A 39 3.85 -10.78 14.12
N LEU A 40 2.73 -11.28 13.61
CA LEU A 40 1.38 -10.95 14.08
C LEU A 40 0.65 -12.22 14.52
N SER A 41 -0.06 -12.14 15.64
CA SER A 41 -1.00 -13.19 16.04
C SER A 41 -2.17 -13.27 15.04
N LEU A 42 -2.82 -14.42 14.97
CA LEU A 42 -4.04 -14.61 14.16
C LEU A 42 -5.13 -13.58 14.49
N GLU A 43 -5.18 -13.12 15.73
CA GLU A 43 -6.13 -12.13 16.21
C GLU A 43 -5.76 -10.72 15.72
N GLU A 44 -4.50 -10.34 15.83
CA GLU A 44 -3.98 -9.09 15.26
C GLU A 44 -4.13 -9.02 13.74
N MET A 45 -3.89 -10.15 13.02
CA MET A 45 -4.11 -10.23 11.58
C MET A 45 -5.59 -10.08 11.19
N ARG A 46 -6.51 -10.67 11.98
CA ARG A 46 -7.95 -10.53 11.75
C ARG A 46 -8.46 -9.14 12.07
N GLU A 47 -7.97 -8.51 13.14
CA GLU A 47 -8.32 -7.15 13.55
C GLU A 47 -7.78 -6.12 12.55
N ALA A 48 -6.53 -6.28 12.12
CA ALA A 48 -5.94 -5.44 11.08
C ALA A 48 -6.54 -5.71 9.68
N GLY A 49 -7.31 -6.81 9.52
CA GLY A 49 -7.84 -7.24 8.23
C GLY A 49 -6.74 -7.55 7.21
N SER A 50 -5.54 -7.83 7.71
CA SER A 50 -4.31 -7.91 6.91
C SER A 50 -4.26 -9.24 6.15
N PHE A 51 -4.85 -9.25 4.96
CA PHE A 51 -4.59 -10.27 3.95
C PHE A 51 -3.64 -9.66 2.92
N PHE A 52 -2.40 -10.13 2.93
CA PHE A 52 -1.40 -9.59 2.01
C PHE A 52 -1.64 -10.11 0.60
N THR A 53 -1.48 -9.22 -0.37
CA THR A 53 -1.66 -9.54 -1.78
C THR A 53 -0.38 -10.15 -2.32
N GLY A 54 -0.39 -11.45 -2.62
CA GLY A 54 0.75 -12.12 -3.26
C GLY A 54 1.01 -11.61 -4.68
N GLN A 55 2.20 -11.93 -5.22
CA GLN A 55 2.71 -11.41 -6.49
C GLN A 55 1.73 -11.57 -7.66
N ASN A 56 1.21 -12.78 -7.86
CA ASN A 56 0.32 -13.07 -8.99
C ASN A 56 -0.96 -12.24 -8.98
N LEU A 57 -1.53 -12.03 -7.79
CA LEU A 57 -2.77 -11.28 -7.64
C LEU A 57 -2.52 -9.77 -7.79
N ALA A 58 -1.44 -9.26 -7.18
CA ALA A 58 -1.00 -7.87 -7.35
C ALA A 58 -0.77 -7.52 -8.82
N THR A 59 -0.03 -8.36 -9.55
CA THR A 59 0.23 -8.16 -10.98
C THR A 59 -1.06 -8.16 -11.81
N LYS A 60 -2.00 -9.09 -11.53
CA LYS A 60 -3.30 -9.11 -12.23
C LYS A 60 -4.10 -7.86 -11.95
N LEU A 61 -4.09 -7.39 -10.70
CA LEU A 61 -4.80 -6.17 -10.29
C LEU A 61 -4.30 -4.96 -11.06
N ILE A 62 -2.98 -4.75 -11.10
CA ILE A 62 -2.37 -3.62 -11.83
C ILE A 62 -2.60 -3.72 -13.34
N LYS A 63 -2.49 -4.91 -13.92
CA LYS A 63 -2.76 -5.14 -15.36
C LYS A 63 -4.23 -4.99 -15.75
N SER A 64 -5.15 -4.92 -14.80
CA SER A 64 -6.57 -4.72 -15.10
C SER A 64 -6.94 -3.27 -15.44
N PHE A 65 -6.05 -2.32 -15.18
CA PHE A 65 -6.26 -0.94 -15.60
C PHE A 65 -6.22 -0.79 -17.13
N ASN A 66 -7.17 -0.03 -17.66
CA ASN A 66 -7.21 0.32 -19.08
C ASN A 66 -6.14 1.35 -19.46
N GLU A 67 -5.66 2.11 -18.49
CA GLU A 67 -4.60 3.11 -18.64
C GLU A 67 -3.38 2.71 -17.79
N ALA A 68 -2.20 2.91 -18.35
CA ALA A 68 -0.96 2.54 -17.67
C ALA A 68 -0.61 3.55 -16.57
N ILE A 69 -0.09 3.03 -15.45
CA ILE A 69 0.52 3.86 -14.41
C ILE A 69 1.82 4.45 -14.94
N THR A 70 1.95 5.77 -14.90
CA THR A 70 3.11 6.54 -15.37
C THR A 70 3.58 7.53 -14.30
N LEU A 71 4.63 8.30 -14.57
CA LEU A 71 5.09 9.37 -13.67
C LEU A 71 4.11 10.56 -13.56
N ASP A 72 3.13 10.65 -14.45
CA ASP A 72 2.06 11.64 -14.41
C ASP A 72 0.80 11.15 -13.66
N SER A 73 0.80 9.88 -13.26
CA SER A 73 -0.28 9.29 -12.48
C SER A 73 -0.19 9.70 -11.01
N VAL A 74 -1.33 9.66 -10.32
CA VAL A 74 -1.41 9.69 -8.85
C VAL A 74 -2.15 8.42 -8.43
N VAL A 75 -1.40 7.49 -7.82
CA VAL A 75 -1.86 6.17 -7.44
C VAL A 75 -2.05 6.12 -5.94
N LEU A 76 -3.25 5.79 -5.49
CA LEU A 76 -3.58 5.66 -4.07
C LEU A 76 -3.89 4.21 -3.70
N ASP A 77 -3.25 3.72 -2.64
CA ASP A 77 -3.68 2.55 -1.89
C ASP A 77 -4.22 2.99 -0.52
N PRO A 78 -5.55 3.04 -0.33
CA PRO A 78 -6.15 3.55 0.90
C PRO A 78 -6.05 2.60 2.10
N THR A 79 -5.49 1.42 1.92
CA THR A 79 -5.30 0.38 2.95
C THR A 79 -3.99 -0.35 2.71
N CYS A 80 -2.89 0.41 2.61
CA CYS A 80 -1.66 -0.05 1.98
C CYS A 80 -0.92 -1.16 2.76
N GLY A 81 -1.18 -1.33 4.06
CA GLY A 81 -0.48 -2.32 4.89
C GLY A 81 1.04 -2.19 4.75
N ALA A 82 1.73 -3.29 4.46
CA ALA A 82 3.17 -3.32 4.20
C ALA A 82 3.54 -3.00 2.72
N GLY A 83 2.61 -2.46 1.92
CA GLY A 83 2.86 -1.85 0.62
C GLY A 83 2.90 -2.78 -0.59
N ASN A 84 2.38 -3.99 -0.52
CA ASN A 84 2.46 -4.95 -1.63
C ASN A 84 1.95 -4.39 -2.97
N LEU A 85 0.79 -3.72 -2.95
CA LEU A 85 0.22 -3.12 -4.16
C LEU A 85 1.02 -1.90 -4.63
N LEU A 86 1.50 -1.06 -3.72
CA LEU A 86 2.34 0.10 -4.07
C LEU A 86 3.69 -0.32 -4.63
N ILE A 87 4.29 -1.43 -4.15
CA ILE A 87 5.51 -2.00 -4.72
C ILE A 87 5.25 -2.45 -6.15
N GLU A 88 4.16 -3.18 -6.41
CA GLU A 88 3.83 -3.59 -7.77
C GLU A 88 3.55 -2.37 -8.68
N CYS A 89 2.89 -1.33 -8.18
CA CYS A 89 2.73 -0.06 -8.91
C CYS A 89 4.09 0.59 -9.22
N SER A 90 5.03 0.58 -8.27
CA SER A 90 6.36 1.17 -8.46
C SER A 90 7.15 0.49 -9.59
N ARG A 91 6.90 -0.80 -9.82
CA ARG A 91 7.52 -1.58 -10.91
C ARG A 91 7.11 -1.10 -12.31
N MET A 92 5.96 -0.42 -12.41
CA MET A 92 5.52 0.22 -13.65
C MET A 92 6.23 1.56 -13.90
N LEU A 93 6.81 2.17 -12.87
CA LEU A 93 7.47 3.47 -12.95
C LEU A 93 8.94 3.33 -13.38
N GLY A 94 9.43 4.32 -14.11
CA GLY A 94 10.86 4.42 -14.42
C GLY A 94 11.73 4.64 -13.17
N VAL A 95 13.02 4.36 -13.28
CA VAL A 95 14.02 4.68 -12.26
C VAL A 95 15.04 5.67 -12.81
N HIS A 96 15.59 6.51 -11.95
CA HIS A 96 16.73 7.36 -12.24
C HIS A 96 18.05 6.68 -11.86
N LYS A 97 19.17 7.29 -12.22
CA LYS A 97 20.49 6.78 -11.84
C LYS A 97 20.68 6.74 -10.32
N ASN A 98 20.14 7.73 -9.61
CA ASN A 98 20.32 7.93 -8.18
C ASN A 98 19.01 7.64 -7.41
N LEU A 99 19.16 7.17 -6.17
CA LEU A 99 18.06 6.82 -5.28
C LEU A 99 17.19 8.05 -4.96
N SER A 100 17.80 9.16 -4.53
CA SER A 100 17.10 10.40 -4.20
C SER A 100 16.18 10.88 -5.33
N CYS A 101 16.67 10.87 -6.57
CA CYS A 101 15.89 11.27 -7.75
C CYS A 101 14.73 10.29 -8.03
N THR A 102 14.98 8.98 -7.91
CA THR A 102 13.96 7.94 -8.10
C THR A 102 12.85 8.09 -7.08
N LEU A 103 13.20 8.17 -5.78
CA LEU A 103 12.22 8.27 -4.71
C LEU A 103 11.43 9.59 -4.75
N LYS A 104 12.08 10.68 -5.15
CA LYS A 104 11.40 11.97 -5.38
C LYS A 104 10.34 11.88 -6.49
N SER A 105 10.62 11.14 -7.55
CA SER A 105 9.65 10.92 -8.63
C SER A 105 8.53 9.99 -8.17
N TRP A 106 8.85 8.86 -7.54
CA TRP A 106 7.87 7.90 -7.03
C TRP A 106 6.97 8.48 -5.93
N GLY A 107 7.54 9.31 -5.04
CA GLY A 107 6.80 9.96 -3.95
C GLY A 107 5.74 10.97 -4.41
N LYS A 108 5.82 11.44 -5.66
CA LYS A 108 4.76 12.26 -6.28
C LYS A 108 3.60 11.41 -6.80
N VAL A 109 3.90 10.18 -7.19
CA VAL A 109 2.95 9.25 -7.80
C VAL A 109 2.25 8.40 -6.75
N LEU A 110 3.02 7.83 -5.80
CA LEU A 110 2.53 6.81 -4.87
C LEU A 110 2.01 7.44 -3.57
N GLN A 111 0.76 7.14 -3.27
CA GLN A 111 0.09 7.53 -2.04
C GLN A 111 -0.43 6.29 -1.32
N GLY A 112 -0.45 6.31 0.01
CA GLY A 112 -0.95 5.18 0.79
C GLY A 112 -1.36 5.57 2.19
N TYR A 113 -2.39 4.89 2.72
CA TYR A 113 -2.87 5.08 4.07
C TYR A 113 -2.94 3.75 4.82
N ASP A 114 -2.57 3.76 6.07
CA ASP A 114 -2.80 2.67 7.01
C ASP A 114 -2.96 3.24 8.42
N LEU A 115 -3.71 2.57 9.28
CA LEU A 115 -3.92 2.98 10.69
C LEU A 115 -2.67 2.75 11.54
N HIS A 116 -1.78 1.87 11.14
CA HIS A 116 -0.66 1.41 11.94
C HIS A 116 0.67 1.95 11.41
N SER A 117 1.34 2.76 12.22
CA SER A 117 2.63 3.38 11.84
C SER A 117 3.72 2.37 11.41
N PRO A 118 3.86 1.17 12.00
CA PRO A 118 4.85 0.22 11.54
C PRO A 118 4.60 -0.31 10.11
N PHE A 119 3.35 -0.42 9.67
CA PHE A 119 3.01 -0.78 8.30
C PHE A 119 3.36 0.34 7.32
N VAL A 120 3.05 1.59 7.66
CA VAL A 120 3.42 2.76 6.86
C VAL A 120 4.95 2.85 6.71
N GLU A 121 5.70 2.63 7.79
CA GLU A 121 7.16 2.60 7.75
C GLU A 121 7.68 1.44 6.89
N ALA A 122 7.15 0.21 7.07
CA ALA A 122 7.48 -0.94 6.24
C ALA A 122 7.26 -0.69 4.75
N THR A 123 6.11 -0.08 4.39
CA THR A 123 5.79 0.32 3.01
C THR A 123 6.87 1.23 2.43
N LYS A 124 7.25 2.29 3.15
CA LYS A 124 8.28 3.23 2.69
C LYS A 124 9.65 2.56 2.54
N LEU A 125 10.07 1.77 3.52
CA LEU A 125 11.34 1.04 3.51
C LEU A 125 11.40 0.06 2.32
N ARG A 126 10.34 -0.68 2.08
CA ARG A 126 10.28 -1.64 0.97
C ARG A 126 10.28 -0.96 -0.40
N LEU A 127 9.68 0.22 -0.55
CA LEU A 127 9.80 1.03 -1.78
C LEU A 127 11.24 1.51 -2.01
N VAL A 128 11.97 1.88 -0.96
CA VAL A 128 13.42 2.20 -1.05
C VAL A 128 14.19 0.97 -1.51
N ILE A 129 13.93 -0.20 -0.92
CA ILE A 129 14.57 -1.46 -1.29
C ILE A 129 14.25 -1.84 -2.74
N GLU A 130 13.01 -1.67 -3.20
CA GLU A 130 12.62 -1.93 -4.59
C GLU A 130 13.43 -1.06 -5.57
N ALA A 131 13.65 0.22 -5.26
CA ALA A 131 14.50 1.08 -6.08
C ALA A 131 15.95 0.58 -6.13
N LEU A 132 16.53 0.22 -4.98
CA LEU A 132 17.89 -0.33 -4.88
C LEU A 132 18.01 -1.68 -5.61
N ASN A 133 17.03 -2.57 -5.47
CA ASN A 133 16.96 -3.86 -6.16
C ASN A 133 16.96 -3.69 -7.70
N ARG A 134 16.45 -2.56 -8.20
CA ARG A 134 16.48 -2.20 -9.62
C ARG A 134 17.80 -1.54 -10.08
N GLY A 135 18.84 -1.58 -9.24
CA GLY A 135 20.19 -1.13 -9.57
C GLY A 135 20.41 0.39 -9.45
N VAL A 136 19.51 1.08 -8.75
CA VAL A 136 19.66 2.52 -8.47
C VAL A 136 20.80 2.75 -7.47
N LYS A 137 21.66 3.74 -7.75
CA LYS A 137 22.79 4.07 -6.86
C LYS A 137 22.31 4.81 -5.62
N LYS A 138 22.66 4.30 -4.43
CA LYS A 138 22.40 4.96 -3.14
C LYS A 138 23.21 6.25 -3.04
N ASP A 139 22.53 7.38 -2.75
CA ASP A 139 23.10 8.73 -2.62
C ASP A 139 22.49 9.54 -1.46
N CYS A 140 21.67 8.89 -0.62
CA CYS A 140 21.08 9.50 0.57
C CYS A 140 20.98 8.47 1.71
N SER A 141 20.81 8.95 2.95
CA SER A 141 20.54 8.08 4.11
C SER A 141 19.13 7.49 4.07
N VAL A 142 18.86 6.47 4.90
CA VAL A 142 17.52 5.86 5.03
C VAL A 142 16.51 6.90 5.46
N GLU A 143 16.83 7.73 6.47
CA GLU A 143 15.94 8.76 7.00
C GLU A 143 15.56 9.77 5.92
N GLN A 144 16.53 10.22 5.12
CA GLN A 144 16.28 11.12 3.99
C GLN A 144 15.41 10.44 2.93
N ALA A 145 15.66 9.16 2.64
CA ALA A 145 14.90 8.39 1.66
C ALA A 145 13.41 8.30 2.04
N LEU A 146 13.10 8.07 3.31
CA LEU A 146 11.71 7.96 3.79
C LEU A 146 10.94 9.29 3.67
N LEU A 147 11.63 10.44 3.73
CA LEU A 147 11.01 11.77 3.60
C LEU A 147 10.45 12.06 2.20
N TYR A 148 10.89 11.34 1.16
CA TYR A 148 10.32 11.52 -0.18
C TYR A 148 8.89 10.97 -0.29
N PHE A 149 8.46 10.06 0.59
CA PHE A 149 7.12 9.48 0.59
C PHE A 149 6.16 10.21 1.54
N THR A 150 5.96 11.51 1.31
CA THR A 150 5.10 12.37 2.16
C THR A 150 3.63 11.99 2.11
N HIS A 151 3.17 11.35 1.04
CA HIS A 151 1.79 10.92 0.83
C HIS A 151 1.51 9.47 1.26
N ILE A 152 2.51 8.77 1.82
CA ILE A 152 2.30 7.50 2.50
C ILE A 152 2.23 7.81 4.00
N GLN A 153 1.04 7.70 4.60
CA GLN A 153 0.76 8.29 5.91
C GLN A 153 -0.02 7.35 6.82
N VAL A 154 0.19 7.54 8.13
CA VAL A 154 -0.70 6.96 9.15
C VAL A 154 -2.00 7.74 9.13
N LYS A 155 -3.08 7.10 8.67
CA LYS A 155 -4.35 7.79 8.49
C LYS A 155 -5.52 6.82 8.47
N ASP A 156 -6.64 7.23 9.08
CA ASP A 156 -7.90 6.52 8.92
C ASP A 156 -8.47 6.82 7.52
N THR A 157 -8.59 5.78 6.73
CA THR A 157 -9.04 5.84 5.35
C THR A 157 -10.47 6.37 5.21
N LEU A 158 -11.33 6.16 6.23
CA LEU A 158 -12.73 6.65 6.22
C LEU A 158 -12.87 8.12 6.58
N LEU A 159 -11.79 8.77 7.06
CA LEU A 159 -11.76 10.20 7.36
C LEU A 159 -11.21 11.05 6.20
N VAL A 160 -10.79 10.41 5.11
CA VAL A 160 -10.25 11.10 3.93
C VAL A 160 -11.38 11.81 3.18
N CYS A 161 -11.26 13.11 2.96
CA CYS A 161 -12.29 13.88 2.24
C CYS A 161 -12.01 14.00 0.72
N ALA A 162 -13.02 14.39 -0.05
CA ALA A 162 -12.90 14.54 -1.51
C ALA A 162 -11.80 15.55 -1.93
N GLU A 163 -11.55 16.60 -1.13
CA GLU A 163 -10.47 17.57 -1.40
C GLU A 163 -9.09 16.90 -1.40
N GLU A 164 -8.85 15.96 -0.50
CA GLU A 164 -7.58 15.23 -0.40
C GLU A 164 -7.40 14.21 -1.53
N LEU A 165 -8.48 13.81 -2.17
CA LEU A 165 -8.48 12.89 -3.30
C LEU A 165 -8.38 13.60 -4.66
N LYS A 166 -8.34 14.92 -4.68
CA LYS A 166 -8.14 15.67 -5.92
C LYS A 166 -6.85 15.26 -6.62
N GLY A 167 -6.96 14.95 -7.90
CA GLY A 167 -5.83 14.53 -8.72
C GLY A 167 -5.51 13.03 -8.64
N VAL A 168 -6.15 12.25 -7.78
CA VAL A 168 -6.01 10.78 -7.80
C VAL A 168 -6.54 10.24 -9.12
N THR A 169 -5.69 9.50 -9.84
CA THR A 169 -6.01 8.93 -11.15
C THR A 169 -6.28 7.44 -11.09
N HIS A 170 -5.61 6.73 -10.15
CA HIS A 170 -5.72 5.30 -9.97
C HIS A 170 -5.87 4.97 -8.49
N VAL A 171 -6.74 4.05 -8.17
CA VAL A 171 -6.88 3.46 -6.84
C VAL A 171 -6.65 1.97 -6.94
N VAL A 172 -5.75 1.46 -6.14
CA VAL A 172 -5.52 0.03 -5.94
C VAL A 172 -5.84 -0.31 -4.50
N LEU A 173 -6.59 -1.36 -4.24
CA LEU A 173 -6.88 -1.71 -2.85
C LEU A 173 -7.16 -3.19 -2.65
N ASN A 174 -6.71 -3.69 -1.51
CA ASN A 174 -7.11 -4.94 -0.89
C ASN A 174 -7.56 -4.63 0.55
N PRO A 175 -8.79 -4.16 0.73
CA PRO A 175 -9.27 -3.68 2.02
C PRO A 175 -9.51 -4.84 3.00
N PRO A 176 -9.54 -4.56 4.33
CA PRO A 176 -9.85 -5.57 5.32
C PRO A 176 -11.24 -6.17 5.11
N PHE A 177 -11.36 -7.51 5.27
CA PHE A 177 -12.63 -8.23 5.15
C PHE A 177 -13.34 -8.43 6.50
N SER A 178 -12.89 -7.73 7.53
CA SER A 178 -13.48 -7.75 8.86
C SER A 178 -14.88 -7.12 8.88
N SER A 179 -15.63 -7.40 9.93
CA SER A 179 -16.95 -6.80 10.14
C SER A 179 -16.86 -5.60 11.05
N TRP A 180 -17.28 -4.44 10.56
CA TRP A 180 -17.32 -3.19 11.30
C TRP A 180 -18.73 -2.76 11.62
N ILE A 181 -18.89 -1.86 12.61
CA ILE A 181 -20.20 -1.26 12.93
C ILE A 181 -20.64 -0.40 11.75
N SER A 182 -21.87 -0.63 11.29
CA SER A 182 -22.45 0.15 10.19
C SER A 182 -22.56 1.63 10.57
N PRO A 183 -22.21 2.56 9.66
CA PRO A 183 -22.50 3.97 9.82
C PRO A 183 -24.00 4.20 10.02
N GLN A 184 -24.36 5.16 10.89
CA GLN A 184 -25.75 5.54 11.13
C GLN A 184 -26.27 6.48 10.00
N VAL A 185 -26.31 5.98 8.78
CA VAL A 185 -26.84 6.67 7.62
C VAL A 185 -27.92 5.83 6.97
N HIS A 186 -28.90 6.49 6.32
CA HIS A 186 -30.13 5.86 5.87
C HIS A 186 -29.95 4.74 4.80
N TYR A 187 -28.85 4.74 4.07
CA TYR A 187 -28.57 3.75 3.02
C TYR A 187 -27.75 2.53 3.50
N TRP A 188 -27.28 2.55 4.75
CA TRP A 188 -26.66 1.39 5.38
C TRP A 188 -27.59 0.72 6.37
N LYS A 189 -27.70 -0.63 6.32
CA LYS A 189 -28.45 -1.38 7.33
C LYS A 189 -27.80 -1.24 8.70
N LYS A 190 -28.61 -1.22 9.77
CA LYS A 190 -28.13 -1.26 11.14
C LYS A 190 -27.41 -2.59 11.43
N GLY A 191 -26.37 -2.54 12.24
CA GLY A 191 -25.64 -3.73 12.68
C GLY A 191 -24.19 -3.76 12.21
N LYS A 192 -23.70 -4.93 11.82
CA LYS A 192 -22.34 -5.11 11.29
C LYS A 192 -22.36 -5.21 9.77
N VAL A 193 -21.39 -4.61 9.13
CA VAL A 193 -21.17 -4.62 7.67
C VAL A 193 -19.72 -4.97 7.36
N ASN A 194 -19.46 -5.45 6.16
CA ASN A 194 -18.10 -5.75 5.73
C ASN A 194 -17.31 -4.45 5.53
N ALA A 195 -16.12 -4.37 6.12
CA ALA A 195 -15.25 -3.19 6.05
C ALA A 195 -14.89 -2.83 4.60
N ALA A 196 -14.65 -3.84 3.75
CA ALA A 196 -14.35 -3.61 2.33
C ALA A 196 -15.50 -2.89 1.62
N GLY A 197 -16.75 -3.21 1.95
CA GLY A 197 -17.93 -2.52 1.41
C GLY A 197 -18.00 -1.05 1.84
N LEU A 198 -17.71 -0.77 3.12
CA LEU A 198 -17.68 0.61 3.63
C LEU A 198 -16.59 1.45 2.97
N ILE A 199 -15.39 0.89 2.86
CA ILE A 199 -14.25 1.57 2.24
C ILE A 199 -14.56 1.84 0.75
N MET A 200 -15.08 0.84 0.02
CA MET A 200 -15.47 1.02 -1.38
C MET A 200 -16.54 2.09 -1.56
N ASP A 201 -17.61 2.09 -0.75
CA ASP A 201 -18.66 3.12 -0.80
C ASP A 201 -18.08 4.52 -0.55
N HIS A 202 -17.20 4.64 0.47
CA HIS A 202 -16.54 5.90 0.81
C HIS A 202 -15.73 6.44 -0.38
N TYR A 203 -14.89 5.62 -1.00
CA TYR A 203 -14.04 6.04 -2.13
C TYR A 203 -14.85 6.31 -3.40
N LEU A 204 -15.83 5.47 -3.74
CA LEU A 204 -16.71 5.70 -4.90
C LEU A 204 -17.47 7.02 -4.83
N ARG A 205 -17.78 7.52 -3.62
CA ARG A 205 -18.46 8.81 -3.42
C ARG A 205 -17.52 10.01 -3.49
N ASN A 206 -16.24 9.85 -3.13
CA ASN A 206 -15.33 10.95 -2.93
C ASN A 206 -14.24 11.09 -4.02
N LEU A 207 -14.03 10.05 -4.84
CA LEU A 207 -13.02 10.07 -5.89
C LEU A 207 -13.44 10.98 -7.08
N PRO A 208 -12.46 11.58 -7.76
CA PRO A 208 -12.72 12.33 -8.99
C PRO A 208 -13.38 11.46 -10.07
N LYS A 209 -14.21 12.06 -10.90
CA LYS A 209 -14.75 11.39 -12.08
C LYS A 209 -13.62 10.96 -13.02
N GLY A 210 -13.68 9.72 -13.51
CA GLY A 210 -12.65 9.15 -14.38
C GLY A 210 -11.49 8.49 -13.65
N CYS A 211 -11.44 8.54 -12.30
CA CYS A 211 -10.49 7.77 -11.54
C CYS A 211 -10.70 6.26 -11.77
N LEU A 212 -9.63 5.56 -12.07
CA LEU A 212 -9.63 4.11 -12.30
C LEU A 212 -9.48 3.38 -10.97
N ILE A 213 -10.29 2.35 -10.72
CA ILE A 213 -10.25 1.57 -9.49
C ILE A 213 -10.05 0.11 -9.82
N SER A 214 -9.06 -0.52 -9.17
CA SER A 214 -8.86 -1.96 -9.19
C SER A 214 -8.77 -2.48 -7.76
N ALA A 215 -9.66 -3.42 -7.40
CA ALA A 215 -9.88 -3.84 -6.02
C ALA A 215 -9.99 -5.35 -5.88
N ILE A 216 -9.43 -5.88 -4.79
CA ILE A 216 -9.69 -7.24 -4.32
C ILE A 216 -10.84 -7.14 -3.32
N LEU A 217 -11.96 -7.75 -3.63
CA LEU A 217 -13.16 -7.67 -2.81
C LEU A 217 -13.68 -9.07 -2.48
N PRO A 218 -14.31 -9.26 -1.31
CA PRO A 218 -14.95 -10.52 -0.98
C PRO A 218 -16.12 -10.81 -1.93
N ASP A 219 -16.31 -12.07 -2.26
CA ASP A 219 -17.33 -12.52 -3.23
C ASP A 219 -18.76 -12.10 -2.87
N VAL A 220 -19.05 -11.96 -1.58
CA VAL A 220 -20.34 -11.45 -1.09
C VAL A 220 -20.70 -10.06 -1.64
N LEU A 221 -19.73 -9.23 -1.98
CA LEU A 221 -20.00 -7.91 -2.57
C LEU A 221 -20.34 -7.97 -4.07
N ARG A 222 -20.13 -9.14 -4.71
CA ARG A 222 -20.47 -9.37 -6.12
C ARG A 222 -21.90 -9.91 -6.28
N SER A 223 -22.36 -10.70 -5.31
CA SER A 223 -23.57 -11.50 -5.39
C SER A 223 -24.69 -11.06 -4.40
N GLY A 224 -24.45 -9.96 -3.66
CA GLY A 224 -25.39 -9.44 -2.65
C GLY A 224 -26.56 -8.65 -3.19
#